data_4a3ba68558587ecec0fd369f6cf36a89
#
_entry.id   4a3ba68558587ecec0fd369f6cf36a89
#
_cell.length_a   1.000
_cell.length_b   1.000
_cell.length_c   1.000
_cell.angle_alpha   90.00
_cell.angle_beta   90.00
_cell.angle_gamma   90.00
#
_symmetry.space_group_name_H-M   'P 1'
#
loop_
_entity.id
_entity.type
_entity.pdbx_description
1 polymer ?
#
loop_
_entity_poly.entity_id
_entity_poly.type
_entity_poly.pdbx_seq_one_letter_code
_entity_poly.pdbx_strand_id
1 'polypeptide(L)'
;NPSSEVYKFEGSVVKVKADHFYTENISYVNDWGVESQNGPQALAMSSQADCAAFNNCIFRSFQDTWMTSTNDSHRHYVKDCWIEGAVDYFYGGGDALLENCTLYNVRSGSVIVAPCHKDAKFGYIFRDCIVDGNASAADGKQKLGRPWHNSPRAVYIHTTMRIPLAPEGWTNMGAIPGLFAEYDSRDAEGNVLDLSLRKTEYDGRGPNNPPKGSCRATVTKEEADSYVYERIIPGNDGWDPRTMMEKLPAPQNLKKQGTKITWKAVSDAAGYI
;
A
#
# COMPACT_ATOMS: atom_id res chain seq x y z
N ASN A 1 -15.64 -22.31 4.63
CA ASN A 1 -15.13 -22.10 5.99
C ASN A 1 -13.61 -22.27 5.98
N PRO A 2 -12.83 -21.21 5.95
CA PRO A 2 -11.39 -21.31 5.88
C PRO A 2 -10.86 -21.95 7.18
N SER A 3 -10.19 -23.08 7.04
CA SER A 3 -9.32 -23.55 8.11
C SER A 3 -8.09 -22.64 8.17
N SER A 4 -7.53 -22.44 9.34
CA SER A 4 -6.56 -21.40 9.65
C SER A 4 -5.44 -21.20 8.63
N GLU A 5 -4.86 -22.24 8.09
CA GLU A 5 -3.71 -22.11 7.19
C GLU A 5 -4.10 -21.78 5.74
N VAL A 6 -5.26 -22.26 5.29
CA VAL A 6 -5.72 -22.06 3.92
C VAL A 6 -6.11 -20.62 3.63
N TYR A 7 -6.78 -19.94 4.55
CA TYR A 7 -7.23 -18.59 4.30
C TYR A 7 -6.14 -17.52 4.44
N LYS A 8 -5.06 -17.79 5.15
CA LYS A 8 -3.98 -16.80 5.31
C LYS A 8 -3.27 -16.52 4.01
N PHE A 9 -2.80 -17.52 3.31
CA PHE A 9 -2.00 -17.35 2.10
C PHE A 9 -2.59 -18.08 0.90
N GLU A 10 -3.05 -19.30 1.08
CA GLU A 10 -3.61 -20.10 -0.01
C GLU A 10 -5.05 -19.73 -0.34
N GLY A 11 -5.78 -19.15 0.63
CA GLY A 11 -7.15 -18.69 0.47
C GLY A 11 -7.30 -17.26 -0.08
N SER A 12 -6.21 -16.61 -0.54
CA SER A 12 -6.31 -15.31 -1.20
C SER A 12 -7.09 -15.41 -2.52
N VAL A 13 -7.84 -14.35 -2.86
CA VAL A 13 -8.59 -14.30 -4.14
C VAL A 13 -7.64 -14.44 -5.31
N VAL A 14 -6.49 -13.74 -5.25
CA VAL A 14 -5.40 -13.89 -6.22
C VAL A 14 -4.07 -14.05 -5.49
N LYS A 15 -3.26 -14.99 -5.96
CA LYS A 15 -1.89 -15.20 -5.51
C LYS A 15 -0.93 -15.09 -6.70
N VAL A 16 -0.12 -14.05 -6.67
CA VAL A 16 0.92 -13.80 -7.66
C VAL A 16 2.22 -14.45 -7.20
N LYS A 17 2.84 -15.27 -8.04
CA LYS A 17 4.14 -15.90 -7.80
C LYS A 17 5.14 -15.70 -8.93
N ALA A 18 4.70 -15.18 -10.07
CA ALA A 18 5.54 -14.89 -11.21
C ALA A 18 6.01 -13.44 -11.16
N ASP A 19 7.30 -13.25 -11.33
CA ASP A 19 7.91 -11.93 -11.42
C ASP A 19 7.42 -11.16 -12.67
N HIS A 20 7.57 -9.84 -12.65
CA HIS A 20 7.10 -8.93 -13.71
C HIS A 20 5.58 -8.99 -13.94
N PHE A 21 4.83 -9.10 -12.84
CA PHE A 21 3.37 -9.07 -12.89
C PHE A 21 2.86 -7.63 -13.03
N TYR A 22 1.94 -7.45 -13.98
CA TYR A 22 1.23 -6.19 -14.15
C TYR A 22 -0.27 -6.41 -14.22
N THR A 23 -1.03 -5.54 -13.58
CA THR A 23 -2.50 -5.50 -13.65
C THR A 23 -3.02 -4.07 -13.53
N GLU A 24 -4.10 -3.77 -14.27
CA GLU A 24 -4.76 -2.48 -14.19
C GLU A 24 -6.28 -2.59 -14.31
N ASN A 25 -6.99 -1.63 -13.71
CA ASN A 25 -8.45 -1.46 -13.81
C ASN A 25 -9.25 -2.69 -13.31
N ILE A 26 -8.74 -3.40 -12.31
CA ILE A 26 -9.36 -4.62 -11.75
C ILE A 26 -9.70 -4.41 -10.26
N SER A 27 -10.84 -4.95 -9.85
CA SER A 27 -11.22 -5.05 -8.44
C SER A 27 -11.00 -6.47 -7.92
N TYR A 28 -10.20 -6.58 -6.87
CA TYR A 28 -9.91 -7.80 -6.12
C TYR A 28 -10.64 -7.73 -4.79
N VAL A 29 -11.69 -8.53 -4.62
CA VAL A 29 -12.58 -8.45 -3.45
C VAL A 29 -12.66 -9.78 -2.74
N ASN A 30 -12.30 -9.79 -1.47
CA ASN A 30 -12.64 -10.87 -0.55
C ASN A 30 -13.64 -10.31 0.45
N ASP A 31 -14.90 -10.68 0.33
CA ASP A 31 -15.99 -10.15 1.13
C ASP A 31 -16.16 -10.83 2.50
N TRP A 32 -15.32 -11.81 2.78
CA TRP A 32 -15.33 -12.48 4.08
C TRP A 32 -15.01 -11.50 5.22
N GLY A 33 -15.94 -11.37 6.14
CA GLY A 33 -15.83 -10.45 7.27
C GLY A 33 -16.19 -8.99 6.98
N VAL A 34 -16.37 -8.58 5.72
CA VAL A 34 -16.74 -7.21 5.35
C VAL A 34 -18.13 -6.85 5.88
N GLU A 35 -19.13 -7.68 5.65
CA GLU A 35 -20.50 -7.43 6.10
C GLU A 35 -20.63 -7.50 7.63
N SER A 36 -20.03 -8.52 8.25
CA SER A 36 -20.08 -8.72 9.70
C SER A 36 -19.18 -7.79 10.51
N GLN A 37 -18.27 -7.08 9.83
CA GLN A 37 -17.24 -6.22 10.45
C GLN A 37 -16.40 -6.98 11.49
N ASN A 38 -16.07 -8.24 11.18
CA ASN A 38 -15.33 -9.13 12.06
C ASN A 38 -14.39 -10.03 11.23
N GLY A 39 -13.19 -10.36 11.79
CA GLY A 39 -12.26 -11.30 11.15
C GLY A 39 -12.92 -12.63 10.78
N PRO A 40 -12.26 -13.57 10.17
CA PRO A 40 -10.81 -13.81 10.14
C PRO A 40 -10.07 -13.00 9.07
N GLN A 41 -8.73 -13.21 9.04
CA GLN A 41 -7.89 -12.76 7.95
C GLN A 41 -8.37 -13.36 6.64
N ALA A 42 -8.56 -12.51 5.62
CA ALA A 42 -9.11 -12.94 4.34
C ALA A 42 -8.53 -12.04 3.23
N LEU A 43 -7.55 -12.56 2.51
CA LEU A 43 -6.78 -11.79 1.56
C LEU A 43 -7.52 -11.60 0.23
N ALA A 44 -7.58 -10.38 -0.24
CA ALA A 44 -7.90 -10.09 -1.63
C ALA A 44 -6.71 -10.38 -2.55
N MET A 45 -5.49 -10.07 -2.07
CA MET A 45 -4.25 -10.23 -2.85
C MET A 45 -3.12 -10.79 -1.98
N SER A 46 -2.34 -11.72 -2.56
CA SER A 46 -1.02 -12.12 -2.07
C SER A 46 -0.01 -12.02 -3.22
N SER A 47 0.89 -11.03 -3.19
CA SER A 47 1.85 -10.75 -4.26
C SER A 47 3.27 -11.19 -3.87
N GLN A 48 3.54 -12.49 -3.95
CA GLN A 48 4.81 -13.14 -3.60
C GLN A 48 5.81 -13.15 -4.77
N ALA A 49 5.98 -12.01 -5.43
CA ALA A 49 6.78 -11.88 -6.64
C ALA A 49 7.55 -10.56 -6.66
N ASP A 50 8.71 -10.54 -7.31
CA ASP A 50 9.42 -9.29 -7.61
C ASP A 50 8.82 -8.59 -8.84
N CYS A 51 9.03 -7.30 -8.96
CA CYS A 51 8.55 -6.51 -10.09
C CYS A 51 7.04 -6.61 -10.31
N ALA A 52 6.25 -6.52 -9.22
CA ALA A 52 4.79 -6.55 -9.30
C ALA A 52 4.23 -5.12 -9.34
N ALA A 53 3.46 -4.78 -10.38
CA ALA A 53 2.88 -3.46 -10.56
C ALA A 53 1.36 -3.49 -10.69
N PHE A 54 0.72 -2.52 -10.07
CA PHE A 54 -0.74 -2.40 -9.95
C PHE A 54 -1.15 -0.96 -10.24
N ASN A 55 -2.04 -0.77 -11.21
CA ASN A 55 -2.48 0.54 -11.64
C ASN A 55 -4.01 0.64 -11.64
N ASN A 56 -4.56 1.66 -10.98
CA ASN A 56 -6.00 1.91 -10.92
C ASN A 56 -6.81 0.66 -10.53
N CYS A 57 -6.34 -0.07 -9.51
CA CYS A 57 -6.97 -1.28 -8.99
C CYS A 57 -7.66 -1.03 -7.65
N ILE A 58 -8.62 -1.89 -7.31
CA ILE A 58 -9.33 -1.87 -6.03
C ILE A 58 -9.03 -3.18 -5.29
N PHE A 59 -8.58 -3.07 -4.04
CA PHE A 59 -8.37 -4.21 -3.14
C PHE A 59 -9.26 -4.04 -1.92
N ARG A 60 -10.20 -4.95 -1.72
CA ARG A 60 -11.18 -4.88 -0.64
C ARG A 60 -11.23 -6.15 0.17
N SER A 61 -11.09 -6.01 1.46
CA SER A 61 -11.40 -7.04 2.45
C SER A 61 -11.59 -6.37 3.82
N PHE A 62 -11.62 -7.16 4.89
CA PHE A 62 -11.77 -6.64 6.25
C PHE A 62 -10.45 -6.70 7.04
N GLN A 63 -9.85 -7.87 7.18
CA GLN A 63 -8.55 -8.05 7.84
C GLN A 63 -7.55 -8.69 6.88
N ASP A 64 -6.31 -8.17 6.86
CA ASP A 64 -5.21 -8.70 6.05
C ASP A 64 -5.52 -8.66 4.54
N THR A 65 -6.02 -7.54 4.02
CA THR A 65 -6.49 -7.42 2.63
C THR A 65 -5.42 -7.76 1.60
N TRP A 66 -4.19 -7.26 1.79
CA TRP A 66 -3.09 -7.46 0.84
C TRP A 66 -1.79 -7.81 1.56
N MET A 67 -1.29 -9.02 1.31
CA MET A 67 0.06 -9.41 1.65
C MET A 67 1.00 -9.14 0.47
N THR A 68 2.00 -8.30 0.66
CA THR A 68 2.98 -7.98 -0.38
C THR A 68 3.94 -9.14 -0.62
N SER A 69 4.86 -9.43 0.30
CA SER A 69 5.83 -10.51 0.15
C SER A 69 6.35 -11.00 1.50
N THR A 70 7.08 -12.11 1.49
CA THR A 70 7.96 -12.56 2.56
C THR A 70 9.44 -12.37 2.21
N ASN A 71 9.74 -11.88 1.01
CA ASN A 71 11.10 -11.64 0.54
C ASN A 71 11.37 -10.13 0.45
N ASP A 72 12.33 -9.64 1.21
CA ASP A 72 12.67 -8.21 1.30
C ASP A 72 13.30 -7.63 0.01
N SER A 73 13.73 -8.48 -0.92
CA SER A 73 14.24 -8.01 -2.22
C SER A 73 13.14 -7.76 -3.27
N HIS A 74 11.90 -8.18 -3.00
CA HIS A 74 10.79 -7.98 -3.93
C HIS A 74 10.34 -6.53 -3.95
N ARG A 75 9.99 -6.03 -5.14
CA ARG A 75 9.55 -4.66 -5.40
C ARG A 75 8.11 -4.63 -5.87
N HIS A 76 7.35 -3.72 -5.28
CA HIS A 76 5.95 -3.49 -5.63
C HIS A 76 5.76 -2.02 -6.02
N TYR A 77 5.14 -1.77 -7.17
CA TYR A 77 4.73 -0.43 -7.56
C TYR A 77 3.20 -0.36 -7.65
N VAL A 78 2.61 0.53 -6.87
CA VAL A 78 1.16 0.64 -6.73
C VAL A 78 0.75 2.08 -7.00
N LYS A 79 -0.04 2.30 -8.04
CA LYS A 79 -0.41 3.64 -8.48
C LYS A 79 -1.91 3.78 -8.66
N ASP A 80 -2.47 4.90 -8.20
CA ASP A 80 -3.89 5.25 -8.35
C ASP A 80 -4.86 4.17 -7.82
N CYS A 81 -4.46 3.39 -6.81
CA CYS A 81 -5.21 2.26 -6.29
C CYS A 81 -6.03 2.60 -5.04
N TRP A 82 -7.10 1.85 -4.82
CA TRP A 82 -7.90 1.85 -3.61
C TRP A 82 -7.62 0.58 -2.80
N ILE A 83 -7.21 0.73 -1.54
CA ILE A 83 -6.93 -0.38 -0.63
C ILE A 83 -7.80 -0.20 0.61
N GLU A 84 -8.70 -1.14 0.85
CA GLU A 84 -9.73 -1.06 1.89
C GLU A 84 -9.60 -2.19 2.90
N GLY A 85 -9.77 -1.84 4.18
CA GLY A 85 -9.77 -2.81 5.26
C GLY A 85 -9.89 -2.17 6.65
N ALA A 86 -9.73 -3.00 7.67
CA ALA A 86 -9.79 -2.60 9.08
C ALA A 86 -8.52 -2.93 9.86
N VAL A 87 -7.89 -4.07 9.61
CA VAL A 87 -6.75 -4.53 10.41
C VAL A 87 -5.66 -5.04 9.48
N ASP A 88 -4.47 -4.42 9.59
CA ASP A 88 -3.26 -4.88 8.88
C ASP A 88 -3.50 -5.08 7.38
N TYR A 89 -4.32 -4.21 6.79
CA TYR A 89 -4.85 -4.47 5.46
C TYR A 89 -3.85 -4.25 4.32
N PHE A 90 -2.63 -3.76 4.65
CA PHE A 90 -1.46 -3.78 3.77
C PHE A 90 -0.25 -4.25 4.59
N TYR A 91 0.23 -5.48 4.37
CA TYR A 91 1.20 -6.09 5.25
C TYR A 91 2.22 -6.98 4.50
N GLY A 92 3.27 -7.40 5.19
CA GLY A 92 4.33 -8.25 4.65
C GLY A 92 5.69 -7.56 4.57
N GLY A 93 6.51 -7.99 3.62
CA GLY A 93 7.87 -7.50 3.37
C GLY A 93 8.05 -6.99 1.94
N GLY A 94 9.30 -6.77 1.56
CA GLY A 94 9.67 -6.19 0.28
C GLY A 94 9.57 -4.66 0.26
N ASP A 95 10.14 -4.04 -0.77
CA ASP A 95 9.98 -2.62 -1.01
C ASP A 95 8.66 -2.36 -1.75
N ALA A 96 7.88 -1.41 -1.30
CA ALA A 96 6.65 -1.00 -1.97
C ALA A 96 6.57 0.53 -2.06
N LEU A 97 6.41 1.05 -3.27
CA LEU A 97 6.08 2.45 -3.51
C LEU A 97 4.61 2.56 -3.91
N LEU A 98 3.83 3.25 -3.08
CA LEU A 98 2.44 3.59 -3.36
C LEU A 98 2.37 5.07 -3.72
N GLU A 99 1.86 5.39 -4.91
CA GLU A 99 1.66 6.77 -5.37
C GLU A 99 0.17 7.04 -5.63
N ASN A 100 -0.34 8.14 -5.10
CA ASN A 100 -1.72 8.60 -5.30
C ASN A 100 -2.78 7.53 -4.98
N CYS A 101 -2.51 6.70 -3.96
CA CYS A 101 -3.42 5.65 -3.53
C CYS A 101 -4.33 6.11 -2.39
N THR A 102 -5.53 5.53 -2.31
CA THR A 102 -6.43 5.72 -1.17
C THR A 102 -6.37 4.50 -0.24
N LEU A 103 -6.09 4.75 1.03
CA LEU A 103 -6.09 3.79 2.12
C LEU A 103 -7.39 3.98 2.91
N TYR A 104 -8.38 3.11 2.69
CA TYR A 104 -9.74 3.31 3.18
C TYR A 104 -10.07 2.44 4.37
N ASN A 105 -10.38 3.06 5.50
CA ASN A 105 -10.65 2.44 6.78
C ASN A 105 -12.14 2.20 6.98
N VAL A 106 -12.55 0.97 7.33
CA VAL A 106 -13.97 0.59 7.42
C VAL A 106 -14.48 0.42 8.85
N ARG A 107 -13.63 0.64 9.85
CA ARG A 107 -13.97 0.42 11.26
C ARG A 107 -13.23 1.39 12.19
N SER A 108 -13.81 1.67 13.37
CA SER A 108 -13.11 2.30 14.50
C SER A 108 -11.84 1.55 14.89
N GLY A 109 -10.76 2.27 15.16
CA GLY A 109 -9.48 1.71 15.58
C GLY A 109 -8.80 0.83 14.53
N SER A 110 -9.03 1.09 13.23
CA SER A 110 -8.32 0.42 12.13
C SER A 110 -6.81 0.62 12.23
N VAL A 111 -6.07 -0.36 11.73
CA VAL A 111 -4.61 -0.32 11.56
C VAL A 111 -4.28 -0.58 10.10
N ILE A 112 -3.59 0.37 9.45
CA ILE A 112 -3.34 0.33 8.01
C ILE A 112 -2.27 -0.72 7.69
N VAL A 113 -1.04 -0.52 8.16
CA VAL A 113 0.07 -1.39 7.77
C VAL A 113 0.59 -2.26 8.91
N ALA A 114 1.03 -3.48 8.56
CA ALA A 114 1.77 -4.37 9.45
C ALA A 114 3.00 -4.94 8.72
N PRO A 115 4.04 -4.15 8.49
CA PRO A 115 5.22 -4.63 7.79
C PRO A 115 6.11 -5.52 8.67
N CYS A 116 6.89 -6.40 8.01
CA CYS A 116 7.79 -7.35 8.66
C CYS A 116 9.22 -7.33 8.08
N HIS A 117 9.64 -6.24 7.48
CA HIS A 117 10.95 -6.10 6.85
C HIS A 117 12.09 -6.44 7.81
N LYS A 118 13.06 -7.20 7.32
CA LYS A 118 14.32 -7.43 8.00
C LYS A 118 15.44 -6.62 7.36
N ASP A 119 15.59 -6.76 6.05
CA ASP A 119 16.68 -6.21 5.26
C ASP A 119 16.18 -5.37 4.07
N ALA A 120 14.89 -4.99 4.01
CA ALA A 120 14.34 -4.15 2.96
C ALA A 120 15.05 -2.81 2.87
N LYS A 121 15.37 -2.37 1.66
CA LYS A 121 16.12 -1.13 1.42
C LYS A 121 15.32 0.11 1.76
N PHE A 122 14.04 0.11 1.38
CA PHE A 122 13.13 1.24 1.58
C PHE A 122 11.95 0.90 2.49
N GLY A 123 11.42 -0.32 2.40
CA GLY A 123 10.17 -0.72 3.04
C GLY A 123 8.95 -0.15 2.32
N TYR A 124 7.92 0.21 3.06
CA TYR A 124 6.70 0.79 2.50
C TYR A 124 6.78 2.31 2.43
N ILE A 125 6.64 2.86 1.24
CA ILE A 125 6.63 4.31 0.98
C ILE A 125 5.27 4.68 0.39
N PHE A 126 4.53 5.52 1.11
CA PHE A 126 3.26 6.10 0.70
C PHE A 126 3.52 7.56 0.31
N ARG A 127 3.36 7.87 -0.97
CA ARG A 127 3.61 9.20 -1.51
C ARG A 127 2.35 9.78 -2.15
N ASP A 128 1.99 10.99 -1.76
CA ASP A 128 0.81 11.70 -2.26
C ASP A 128 -0.49 10.88 -2.09
N CYS A 129 -0.55 10.05 -1.05
CA CYS A 129 -1.67 9.15 -0.75
C CYS A 129 -2.74 9.84 0.08
N ILE A 130 -3.90 9.18 0.18
CA ILE A 130 -5.04 9.63 0.99
C ILE A 130 -5.35 8.55 2.02
N VAL A 131 -5.48 8.93 3.28
CA VAL A 131 -6.08 8.10 4.33
C VAL A 131 -7.50 8.57 4.54
N ASP A 132 -8.47 7.71 4.27
CA ASP A 132 -9.90 8.00 4.33
C ASP A 132 -10.65 6.87 5.06
N GLY A 133 -11.94 6.99 5.25
CA GLY A 133 -12.75 5.95 5.87
C GLY A 133 -14.23 6.28 5.98
N ASN A 134 -15.01 5.29 6.39
CA ASN A 134 -16.43 5.47 6.67
C ASN A 134 -16.67 6.21 8.00
N ALA A 135 -17.92 6.50 8.32
CA ALA A 135 -18.29 7.24 9.53
C ALA A 135 -17.80 6.58 10.83
N SER A 136 -17.71 5.25 10.89
CA SER A 136 -17.20 4.56 12.08
C SER A 136 -15.68 4.64 12.22
N ALA A 137 -14.96 4.93 11.14
CA ALA A 137 -13.52 5.16 11.15
C ALA A 137 -13.15 6.63 11.44
N ALA A 138 -14.10 7.56 11.48
CA ALA A 138 -13.83 8.98 11.71
C ALA A 138 -13.79 9.39 13.19
N ASP A 139 -13.45 8.46 14.09
CA ASP A 139 -13.50 8.65 15.55
C ASP A 139 -12.14 9.00 16.18
N GLY A 140 -11.10 9.21 15.39
CA GLY A 140 -9.77 9.58 15.88
C GLY A 140 -8.99 8.44 16.53
N LYS A 141 -9.30 7.18 16.22
CA LYS A 141 -8.60 6.00 16.78
C LYS A 141 -7.79 5.23 15.75
N GLN A 142 -7.79 5.67 14.51
CA GLN A 142 -7.07 5.00 13.42
C GLN A 142 -5.56 5.08 13.62
N LYS A 143 -4.83 4.03 13.22
CA LYS A 143 -3.38 3.96 13.26
C LYS A 143 -2.82 3.78 11.85
N LEU A 144 -1.73 4.47 11.56
CA LEU A 144 -0.96 4.30 10.32
C LEU A 144 -0.34 2.91 10.21
N GLY A 145 0.07 2.33 11.35
CA GLY A 145 0.62 0.99 11.33
C GLY A 145 1.16 0.49 12.66
N ARG A 146 1.63 -0.77 12.62
CA ARG A 146 2.27 -1.47 13.73
C ARG A 146 3.36 -2.42 13.25
N PRO A 147 4.48 -2.57 13.99
CA PRO A 147 5.61 -3.38 13.57
C PRO A 147 5.34 -4.87 13.84
N TRP A 148 5.11 -5.65 12.76
CA TRP A 148 4.78 -7.08 12.91
C TRP A 148 5.98 -7.92 13.30
N HIS A 149 7.07 -7.87 12.51
CA HIS A 149 8.30 -8.61 12.77
C HIS A 149 9.54 -7.81 12.40
N ASN A 150 10.70 -8.24 12.91
CA ASN A 150 12.02 -7.72 12.57
C ASN A 150 12.18 -6.21 12.83
N SER A 151 12.68 -5.45 11.84
CA SER A 151 12.91 -4.01 11.92
C SER A 151 12.19 -3.27 10.79
N PRO A 152 10.84 -3.31 10.78
CA PRO A 152 10.07 -2.87 9.63
C PRO A 152 10.14 -1.37 9.38
N ARG A 153 9.83 -0.98 8.14
CA ARG A 153 9.90 0.40 7.67
C ARG A 153 8.60 0.79 6.97
N ALA A 154 8.06 1.96 7.32
CA ALA A 154 6.93 2.59 6.64
C ALA A 154 7.06 4.11 6.73
N VAL A 155 6.92 4.82 5.62
CA VAL A 155 7.03 6.27 5.54
C VAL A 155 5.87 6.83 4.74
N TYR A 156 5.15 7.80 5.30
CA TYR A 156 4.08 8.53 4.65
C TYR A 156 4.58 9.93 4.30
N ILE A 157 4.48 10.31 3.02
CA ILE A 157 5.02 11.56 2.48
C ILE A 157 3.90 12.29 1.74
N HIS A 158 3.65 13.54 2.08
CA HIS A 158 2.59 14.39 1.47
C HIS A 158 1.22 13.69 1.51
N THR A 159 0.93 12.95 2.59
CA THR A 159 -0.32 12.19 2.70
C THR A 159 -1.43 13.05 3.28
N THR A 160 -2.62 13.02 2.67
CA THR A 160 -3.81 13.71 3.18
C THR A 160 -4.63 12.78 4.08
N MET A 161 -4.82 13.17 5.33
CA MET A 161 -5.64 12.46 6.31
C MET A 161 -7.06 13.05 6.28
N ARG A 162 -7.98 12.45 5.53
CA ARG A 162 -9.38 12.89 5.44
C ARG A 162 -10.21 12.50 6.65
N ILE A 163 -9.74 11.53 7.43
CA ILE A 163 -10.29 11.16 8.72
C ILE A 163 -9.24 11.41 9.81
N PRO A 164 -9.65 11.75 11.04
CA PRO A 164 -8.72 11.95 12.14
C PRO A 164 -8.04 10.64 12.53
N LEU A 165 -6.74 10.71 12.82
CA LEU A 165 -5.96 9.61 13.38
C LEU A 165 -5.84 9.76 14.90
N ALA A 166 -5.53 8.67 15.57
CA ALA A 166 -5.07 8.77 16.96
C ALA A 166 -3.78 9.58 17.03
N PRO A 167 -3.61 10.44 18.05
CA PRO A 167 -2.46 11.33 18.14
C PRO A 167 -1.11 10.64 18.03
N GLU A 168 -0.97 9.44 18.59
CA GLU A 168 0.23 8.63 18.51
C GLU A 168 0.49 8.05 17.11
N GLY A 169 -0.48 7.99 16.21
CA GLY A 169 -0.40 7.53 14.82
C GLY A 169 0.00 6.08 14.62
N TRP A 170 0.82 5.53 15.49
CA TRP A 170 1.39 4.19 15.43
C TRP A 170 1.07 3.38 16.69
N THR A 171 1.19 2.04 16.64
CA THR A 171 0.98 1.21 17.82
C THR A 171 1.98 0.05 17.89
N ASN A 172 2.02 -0.66 19.02
CA ASN A 172 2.90 -1.81 19.24
C ASN A 172 2.34 -3.08 18.60
N MET A 173 3.24 -3.97 18.14
CA MET A 173 2.89 -5.36 17.74
C MET A 173 3.97 -6.37 18.17
N GLY A 174 5.03 -5.92 18.83
CA GLY A 174 6.08 -6.76 19.39
C GLY A 174 7.43 -6.71 18.67
N ALA A 175 7.55 -5.97 17.57
CA ALA A 175 8.84 -5.61 16.98
C ALA A 175 9.17 -4.14 17.24
N ILE A 176 10.44 -3.78 17.05
CA ILE A 176 10.90 -2.38 17.08
C ILE A 176 11.08 -1.93 15.63
N PRO A 177 10.34 -0.91 15.17
CA PRO A 177 10.48 -0.47 13.78
C PRO A 177 11.85 0.17 13.52
N GLY A 178 12.41 -0.11 12.35
CA GLY A 178 13.60 0.57 11.85
C GLY A 178 13.31 2.00 11.40
N LEU A 179 12.09 2.22 10.85
CA LEU A 179 11.60 3.57 10.51
C LEU A 179 10.08 3.56 10.36
N PHE A 180 9.37 4.24 11.27
CA PHE A 180 7.95 4.55 11.13
C PHE A 180 7.78 6.06 11.21
N ALA A 181 7.60 6.71 10.06
CA ALA A 181 7.72 8.16 9.97
C ALA A 181 6.75 8.79 8.98
N GLU A 182 6.59 10.09 9.13
CA GLU A 182 5.80 10.95 8.25
C GLU A 182 6.61 12.17 7.81
N TYR A 183 6.21 12.75 6.67
CA TYR A 183 6.67 14.06 6.21
C TYR A 183 5.51 14.80 5.52
N ASP A 184 5.26 16.04 5.94
CA ASP A 184 4.23 16.93 5.39
C ASP A 184 2.85 16.24 5.25
N SER A 185 2.45 15.48 6.28
CA SER A 185 1.08 14.95 6.38
C SER A 185 0.11 16.09 6.66
N ARG A 186 -1.05 16.08 5.99
CA ARG A 186 -2.04 17.16 6.04
C ARG A 186 -3.41 16.64 6.42
N ASP A 187 -4.25 17.51 7.02
CA ASP A 187 -5.67 17.23 7.23
C ASP A 187 -6.49 17.38 5.93
N ALA A 188 -7.81 17.19 6.03
CA ALA A 188 -8.74 17.31 4.91
C ALA A 188 -8.81 18.75 4.35
N GLU A 189 -8.52 19.76 5.16
CA GLU A 189 -8.48 21.17 4.81
C GLU A 189 -7.14 21.62 4.24
N GLY A 190 -6.14 20.73 4.24
CA GLY A 190 -4.80 20.98 3.72
C GLY A 190 -3.81 21.58 4.72
N ASN A 191 -4.18 21.68 6.01
CA ASN A 191 -3.27 22.15 7.04
C ASN A 191 -2.26 21.06 7.39
N VAL A 192 -1.00 21.45 7.64
CA VAL A 192 0.04 20.53 8.08
C VAL A 192 -0.28 20.02 9.49
N LEU A 193 -0.22 18.71 9.69
CA LEU A 193 -0.48 18.09 10.97
C LEU A 193 0.67 18.29 11.95
N ASP A 194 0.32 18.50 13.23
CA ASP A 194 1.28 18.41 14.32
C ASP A 194 1.59 16.95 14.63
N LEU A 195 2.82 16.55 14.37
CA LEU A 195 3.32 15.19 14.58
C LEU A 195 4.04 15.00 15.92
N SER A 196 4.02 16.00 16.83
CA SER A 196 4.76 15.98 18.09
C SER A 196 4.32 14.88 19.06
N LEU A 197 3.06 14.41 18.93
CA LEU A 197 2.51 13.33 19.74
C LEU A 197 2.66 11.94 19.11
N ARG A 198 3.31 11.84 17.94
CA ARG A 198 3.53 10.54 17.28
C ARG A 198 4.40 9.63 18.15
N LYS A 199 4.03 8.35 18.15
CA LYS A 199 4.73 7.34 18.93
C LYS A 199 6.17 7.17 18.43
N THR A 200 7.12 7.24 19.36
CA THR A 200 8.56 7.03 19.12
C THR A 200 9.14 5.87 19.91
N GLU A 201 8.47 5.45 20.98
CA GLU A 201 8.92 4.35 21.85
C GLU A 201 8.08 3.10 21.60
N TYR A 202 8.73 1.95 21.46
CA TYR A 202 8.08 0.67 21.14
C TYR A 202 8.50 -0.42 22.11
N ASP A 203 7.56 -1.34 22.39
CA ASP A 203 7.80 -2.53 23.19
C ASP A 203 8.04 -3.73 22.28
N GLY A 204 9.22 -4.32 22.41
CA GLY A 204 9.57 -5.57 21.74
C GLY A 204 9.12 -6.79 22.54
N ARG A 205 8.85 -7.89 21.85
CA ARG A 205 8.44 -9.16 22.44
C ARG A 205 9.23 -10.33 21.84
N GLY A 206 9.41 -11.37 22.64
CA GLY A 206 10.10 -12.57 22.21
C GLY A 206 11.62 -12.43 22.23
N PRO A 207 12.34 -13.55 21.97
CA PRO A 207 13.79 -13.64 22.17
C PRO A 207 14.60 -12.82 21.14
N ASN A 208 14.00 -12.46 20.03
CA ASN A 208 14.70 -11.79 18.91
C ASN A 208 14.53 -10.26 18.90
N ASN A 209 13.79 -9.70 19.86
CA ASN A 209 13.58 -8.26 19.96
C ASN A 209 14.09 -7.74 21.31
N PRO A 210 14.72 -6.56 21.37
CA PRO A 210 14.97 -5.91 22.64
C PRO A 210 13.62 -5.59 23.30
N PRO A 211 13.53 -5.61 24.65
CA PRO A 211 12.25 -5.37 25.34
C PRO A 211 11.69 -3.98 25.09
N LYS A 212 12.54 -3.00 24.77
CA LYS A 212 12.16 -1.63 24.37
C LYS A 212 13.11 -1.10 23.32
N GLY A 213 12.61 -0.20 22.49
CA GLY A 213 13.39 0.52 21.51
C GLY A 213 12.68 1.76 21.02
N SER A 214 13.37 2.59 20.29
CA SER A 214 12.85 3.84 19.76
C SER A 214 13.00 3.92 18.24
N CYS A 215 12.10 4.69 17.63
CA CYS A 215 12.11 5.02 16.23
C CYS A 215 11.62 6.45 16.06
N ARG A 216 12.30 7.25 15.22
CA ARG A 216 11.82 8.61 14.92
C ARG A 216 10.50 8.57 14.15
N ALA A 217 9.63 9.54 14.41
CA ALA A 217 8.32 9.63 13.80
C ALA A 217 8.28 10.56 12.57
N THR A 218 9.39 11.22 12.24
CA THR A 218 9.48 12.12 11.09
C THR A 218 10.77 11.89 10.29
N VAL A 219 10.73 12.23 9.01
CA VAL A 219 11.92 12.34 8.15
C VAL A 219 12.14 13.79 7.76
N THR A 220 13.38 14.13 7.36
CA THR A 220 13.69 15.48 6.85
C THR A 220 13.15 15.67 5.43
N LYS A 221 13.14 16.92 4.94
CA LYS A 221 12.77 17.22 3.56
C LYS A 221 13.67 16.49 2.56
N GLU A 222 14.97 16.50 2.79
CA GLU A 222 15.98 15.85 1.93
C GLU A 222 15.76 14.33 1.87
N GLU A 223 15.40 13.72 2.99
CA GLU A 223 15.05 12.30 3.04
C GLU A 223 13.75 12.03 2.28
N ALA A 224 12.70 12.83 2.52
CA ALA A 224 11.41 12.71 1.83
C ALA A 224 11.56 12.91 0.30
N ASP A 225 12.33 13.90 -0.13
CA ASP A 225 12.66 14.15 -1.53
C ASP A 225 13.44 13.00 -2.18
N SER A 226 14.13 12.19 -1.38
CA SER A 226 14.90 11.05 -1.87
C SER A 226 14.06 9.77 -2.06
N TYR A 227 12.85 9.71 -1.51
CA TYR A 227 11.94 8.58 -1.70
C TYR A 227 11.10 8.77 -2.97
N VAL A 228 11.75 8.66 -4.12
CA VAL A 228 11.15 8.85 -5.44
C VAL A 228 11.20 7.57 -6.25
N TYR A 229 10.32 7.47 -7.24
CA TYR A 229 10.19 6.32 -8.13
C TYR A 229 11.53 5.87 -8.71
N GLU A 230 12.30 6.80 -9.25
CA GLU A 230 13.58 6.56 -9.94
C GLU A 230 14.64 5.93 -9.03
N ARG A 231 14.48 6.06 -7.72
CA ARG A 231 15.40 5.48 -6.72
C ARG A 231 14.90 4.14 -6.17
N ILE A 232 13.56 3.97 -6.08
CA ILE A 232 12.96 2.82 -5.38
C ILE A 232 12.70 1.67 -6.35
N ILE A 233 12.14 1.95 -7.52
CA ILE A 233 11.54 0.94 -8.40
C ILE A 233 12.51 0.31 -9.38
N PRO A 234 13.35 1.05 -10.13
CA PRO A 234 14.15 0.47 -11.22
C PRO A 234 15.17 -0.60 -10.77
N GLY A 235 15.63 -0.55 -9.52
CA GLY A 235 16.66 -1.48 -9.05
C GLY A 235 17.93 -1.45 -9.93
N ASN A 236 18.60 -2.60 -10.06
CA ASN A 236 19.79 -2.76 -10.90
C ASN A 236 19.44 -3.30 -12.30
N ASP A 237 18.23 -3.77 -12.49
CA ASP A 237 17.69 -4.37 -13.72
C ASP A 237 16.94 -3.37 -14.61
N GLY A 238 16.71 -2.15 -14.12
CA GLY A 238 16.04 -1.09 -14.85
C GLY A 238 14.55 -1.35 -15.04
N TRP A 239 13.92 -2.12 -14.15
CA TRP A 239 12.47 -2.35 -14.23
C TRP A 239 11.68 -1.04 -14.18
N ASP A 240 10.88 -0.78 -15.20
CA ASP A 240 10.08 0.43 -15.35
C ASP A 240 8.61 0.12 -15.69
N PRO A 241 7.77 -0.15 -14.68
CA PRO A 241 6.35 -0.43 -14.91
C PRO A 241 5.54 0.77 -15.37
N ARG A 242 6.04 2.01 -15.25
CA ARG A 242 5.34 3.20 -15.77
C ARG A 242 5.16 3.13 -17.28
N THR A 243 6.07 2.49 -18.00
CA THR A 243 5.95 2.27 -19.46
C THR A 243 4.71 1.45 -19.83
N MET A 244 4.25 0.56 -18.96
CA MET A 244 3.01 -0.21 -19.15
C MET A 244 1.74 0.60 -18.80
N MET A 245 1.89 1.70 -18.07
CA MET A 245 0.79 2.59 -17.66
C MET A 245 0.57 3.73 -18.63
N GLU A 246 1.51 3.96 -19.56
CA GLU A 246 1.40 5.01 -20.57
C GLU A 246 0.28 4.68 -21.56
N LYS A 247 -0.64 5.62 -21.71
CA LYS A 247 -1.73 5.49 -22.69
C LYS A 247 -1.40 6.32 -23.92
N LEU A 248 -1.38 5.67 -25.06
CA LEU A 248 -1.35 6.39 -26.33
C LEU A 248 -2.61 7.25 -26.49
N PRO A 249 -2.52 8.40 -27.18
CA PRO A 249 -3.67 9.24 -27.39
C PRO A 249 -4.75 8.49 -28.20
N ALA A 250 -6.01 8.80 -27.91
CA ALA A 250 -7.11 8.18 -28.67
C ALA A 250 -6.98 8.48 -30.18
N PRO A 251 -7.34 7.52 -31.05
CA PRO A 251 -7.35 7.74 -32.49
C PRO A 251 -8.20 8.94 -32.86
N GLN A 252 -7.67 9.78 -33.73
CA GLN A 252 -8.34 10.99 -34.22
C GLN A 252 -8.98 10.75 -35.58
N ASN A 253 -9.93 11.62 -35.95
CA ASN A 253 -10.58 11.61 -37.27
C ASN A 253 -11.28 10.29 -37.60
N LEU A 254 -11.98 9.70 -36.62
CA LEU A 254 -12.80 8.52 -36.86
C LEU A 254 -13.86 8.80 -37.93
N LYS A 255 -13.89 7.99 -38.97
CA LYS A 255 -14.93 8.00 -40.02
C LYS A 255 -15.51 6.62 -40.18
N LYS A 256 -16.85 6.55 -40.23
CA LYS A 256 -17.59 5.30 -40.50
C LYS A 256 -18.21 5.38 -41.89
N GLN A 257 -17.95 4.36 -42.72
CA GLN A 257 -18.55 4.20 -44.03
C GLN A 257 -19.05 2.74 -44.16
N GLY A 258 -20.32 2.53 -44.02
CA GLY A 258 -20.92 1.20 -43.87
C GLY A 258 -20.38 0.47 -42.66
N THR A 259 -19.77 -0.70 -42.86
CA THR A 259 -19.11 -1.49 -41.81
C THR A 259 -17.63 -1.14 -41.61
N LYS A 260 -17.07 -0.27 -42.43
CA LYS A 260 -15.65 0.13 -42.39
C LYS A 260 -15.50 1.35 -41.49
N ILE A 261 -14.56 1.28 -40.54
CA ILE A 261 -14.13 2.38 -39.70
C ILE A 261 -12.69 2.72 -40.06
N THR A 262 -12.40 4.01 -40.24
CA THR A 262 -11.05 4.51 -40.52
C THR A 262 -10.72 5.63 -39.55
N TRP A 263 -9.45 5.83 -39.24
CA TRP A 263 -8.94 6.87 -38.34
C TRP A 263 -7.53 7.28 -38.73
N LYS A 264 -7.05 8.38 -38.17
CA LYS A 264 -5.65 8.77 -38.27
C LYS A 264 -4.84 7.85 -37.35
N ALA A 265 -3.81 7.23 -37.90
CA ALA A 265 -2.90 6.38 -37.12
C ALA A 265 -2.31 7.15 -35.94
N VAL A 266 -2.21 6.48 -34.82
CA VAL A 266 -1.52 6.97 -33.64
C VAL A 266 -0.06 6.53 -33.73
N SER A 267 0.88 7.47 -33.52
CA SER A 267 2.30 7.13 -33.48
C SER A 267 2.55 6.11 -32.38
N ASP A 268 3.43 5.15 -32.65
CA ASP A 268 3.87 4.10 -31.74
C ASP A 268 2.79 3.06 -31.34
N ALA A 269 1.59 3.14 -31.94
CA ALA A 269 0.58 2.11 -31.73
C ALA A 269 0.96 0.81 -32.48
N ALA A 270 1.15 -0.29 -31.71
CA ALA A 270 1.39 -1.62 -32.26
C ALA A 270 0.13 -2.25 -32.89
N GLY A 271 -1.05 -1.76 -32.53
CA GLY A 271 -2.34 -2.24 -33.04
C GLY A 271 -3.52 -1.45 -32.47
N TYR A 272 -4.71 -1.81 -32.89
CA TYR A 272 -5.98 -1.23 -32.41
C TYR A 272 -6.96 -2.36 -32.09
N ILE A 273 -7.66 -2.25 -30.99
CA ILE A 273 -8.67 -3.20 -30.49
C ILE A 273 -10.02 -2.52 -30.33
#